data_a327680ef3b174c87f9c3927ff205dc3
#
_entry.id   a327680ef3b174c87f9c3927ff205dc3
#
_cell.length_a   1.000
_cell.length_b   1.000
_cell.length_c   1.000
_cell.angle_alpha   90.00
_cell.angle_beta   90.00
_cell.angle_gamma   90.00
#
_symmetry.space_group_name_H-M   'P 1'
#
loop_
_entity.id
_entity.type
_entity.pdbx_description
1 polymer ?
#
loop_
_entity_poly.entity_id
_entity_poly.type
_entity_poly.pdbx_seq_one_letter_code
_entity_poly.pdbx_strand_id
1 'polypeptide(L)'
;MIEKIIQEYINEGSEAMIKAIMNVNGGYITSKQVSDLGIHRMYLNILVDKNEIVRVDKGVYITKDSVDDVYYTFQLRYPKTVFALFTALYFHGLTEVFPYSFDIITDRDYHVNEISLKHNVFRVKKDIYELGIIDYKTSMGHYIRIYDKEKCICDLIKYKNKLDLEQVKKSIRAYVNSNNVNILKLTEYATLMGIKEDVLQFVGMYYE
;
A
#
# COMPACT_ATOMS: atom_id res chain seq x y z
N MET A 1 19.63 13.53 2.08
CA MET A 1 18.93 14.44 1.13
C MET A 1 18.09 15.48 1.90
N ILE A 2 17.16 15.07 2.75
CA ILE A 2 16.32 15.99 3.55
C ILE A 2 17.16 16.89 4.48
N GLU A 3 18.18 16.37 5.16
CA GLU A 3 19.07 17.15 6.02
C GLU A 3 19.78 18.31 5.28
N LYS A 4 20.18 18.07 4.02
CA LYS A 4 20.81 19.11 3.18
C LYS A 4 19.81 20.21 2.83
N ILE A 5 18.56 19.87 2.56
CA ILE A 5 17.47 20.82 2.29
C ILE A 5 17.19 21.65 3.54
N ILE A 6 17.16 21.03 4.72
CA ILE A 6 16.93 21.74 5.98
C ILE A 6 17.99 22.83 6.18
N GLN A 7 19.28 22.49 5.94
CA GLN A 7 20.37 23.47 6.07
C GLN A 7 20.27 24.61 5.05
N GLU A 8 19.87 24.30 3.81
CA GLU A 8 19.76 25.28 2.73
C GLU A 8 18.60 26.25 2.94
N TYR A 9 17.45 25.77 3.41
CA TYR A 9 16.22 26.57 3.56
C TYR A 9 15.92 27.05 4.98
N ILE A 10 16.82 26.80 5.95
CA ILE A 10 16.61 27.19 7.35
C ILE A 10 16.40 28.71 7.51
N ASN A 11 17.03 29.53 6.66
CA ASN A 11 16.95 30.98 6.66
C ASN A 11 15.84 31.54 5.76
N GLU A 12 15.20 30.70 4.91
CA GLU A 12 14.14 31.12 3.98
C GLU A 12 12.73 31.00 4.57
N GLY A 13 12.63 30.41 5.75
CA GLY A 13 11.38 30.26 6.51
C GLY A 13 10.64 28.95 6.26
N SER A 14 9.67 28.66 7.14
CA SER A 14 8.97 27.40 7.21
C SER A 14 8.19 27.03 5.94
N GLU A 15 7.59 28.00 5.26
CA GLU A 15 6.85 27.75 4.02
C GLU A 15 7.76 27.29 2.87
N ALA A 16 8.92 27.97 2.71
CA ALA A 16 9.91 27.61 1.70
C ALA A 16 10.46 26.19 1.95
N MET A 17 10.75 25.86 3.21
CA MET A 17 11.23 24.53 3.62
C MET A 17 10.19 23.46 3.32
N ILE A 18 8.90 23.68 3.61
CA ILE A 18 7.82 22.73 3.29
C ILE A 18 7.79 22.46 1.77
N LYS A 19 7.80 23.52 0.94
CA LYS A 19 7.77 23.40 -0.53
C LYS A 19 9.01 22.67 -1.07
N ALA A 20 10.19 22.96 -0.54
CA ALA A 20 11.42 22.27 -0.94
C ALA A 20 11.36 20.77 -0.64
N ILE A 21 10.82 20.38 0.53
CA ILE A 21 10.62 18.98 0.89
C ILE A 21 9.58 18.32 -0.02
N MET A 22 8.47 18.99 -0.33
CA MET A 22 7.47 18.48 -1.27
C MET A 22 8.09 18.19 -2.65
N ASN A 23 8.93 19.08 -3.16
CA ASN A 23 9.59 18.90 -4.46
C ASN A 23 10.42 17.62 -4.54
N VAL A 24 11.15 17.25 -3.47
CA VAL A 24 11.94 16.01 -3.44
C VAL A 24 11.11 14.77 -3.13
N ASN A 25 9.92 14.95 -2.54
CA ASN A 25 8.99 13.87 -2.20
C ASN A 25 7.88 13.69 -3.26
N GLY A 26 8.12 14.07 -4.51
CA GLY A 26 7.15 13.90 -5.59
C GLY A 26 5.88 14.72 -5.42
N GLY A 27 5.98 15.89 -4.76
CA GLY A 27 4.86 16.80 -4.52
C GLY A 27 4.08 16.54 -3.22
N TYR A 28 4.44 15.55 -2.42
CA TYR A 28 3.72 15.15 -1.20
C TYR A 28 4.41 15.62 0.08
N ILE A 29 3.58 15.93 1.09
CA ILE A 29 4.01 16.10 2.48
C ILE A 29 2.91 15.67 3.45
N THR A 30 3.30 15.17 4.62
CA THR A 30 2.36 14.82 5.69
C THR A 30 2.50 15.77 6.87
N SER A 31 1.40 15.98 7.62
CA SER A 31 1.44 16.73 8.88
C SER A 31 2.43 16.14 9.90
N LYS A 32 2.69 14.82 9.82
CA LYS A 32 3.67 14.16 10.66
C LYS A 32 5.08 14.59 10.27
N GLN A 33 5.45 14.51 9.00
CA GLN A 33 6.77 14.95 8.51
C GLN A 33 7.05 16.40 8.90
N VAL A 34 6.07 17.31 8.74
CA VAL A 34 6.21 18.71 9.14
C VAL A 34 6.51 18.83 10.64
N SER A 35 5.79 18.08 11.49
CA SER A 35 6.04 18.08 12.93
C SER A 35 7.38 17.45 13.32
N ASP A 36 7.77 16.36 12.66
CA ASP A 36 9.05 15.67 12.91
C ASP A 36 10.25 16.59 12.57
N LEU A 37 10.05 17.57 11.68
CA LEU A 37 11.03 18.61 11.32
C LEU A 37 11.00 19.84 12.25
N GLY A 38 10.17 19.81 13.30
CA GLY A 38 10.01 20.93 14.21
C GLY A 38 9.23 22.13 13.64
N ILE A 39 8.61 21.97 12.47
CA ILE A 39 7.81 23.01 11.83
C ILE A 39 6.38 22.96 12.38
N HIS A 40 5.81 24.13 12.71
CA HIS A 40 4.45 24.20 13.20
C HIS A 40 3.44 23.92 12.08
N ARG A 41 2.46 23.03 12.32
CA ARG A 41 1.45 22.60 11.31
C ARG A 41 0.59 23.73 10.74
N MET A 42 0.53 24.89 11.42
CA MET A 42 -0.19 26.07 10.91
C MET A 42 0.29 26.49 9.51
N TYR A 43 1.57 26.28 9.19
CA TYR A 43 2.10 26.63 7.88
C TYR A 43 1.49 25.80 6.74
N LEU A 44 1.02 24.57 7.01
CA LEU A 44 0.24 23.80 6.03
C LEU A 44 -1.09 24.49 5.71
N ASN A 45 -1.79 25.03 6.73
CA ASN A 45 -3.04 25.77 6.50
C ASN A 45 -2.79 27.05 5.72
N ILE A 46 -1.73 27.80 6.06
CA ILE A 46 -1.32 29.01 5.33
C ILE A 46 -1.07 28.70 3.84
N LEU A 47 -0.36 27.62 3.54
CA LEU A 47 -0.09 27.20 2.15
C LEU A 47 -1.37 26.75 1.43
N VAL A 48 -2.31 26.10 2.12
CA VAL A 48 -3.64 25.76 1.58
C VAL A 48 -4.44 27.03 1.28
N ASP A 49 -4.48 27.99 2.21
CA ASP A 49 -5.20 29.26 2.05
C ASP A 49 -4.61 30.12 0.90
N LYS A 50 -3.29 30.05 0.70
CA LYS A 50 -2.59 30.63 -0.46
C LYS A 50 -2.82 29.87 -1.77
N ASN A 51 -3.52 28.72 -1.72
CA ASN A 51 -3.77 27.84 -2.88
C ASN A 51 -2.47 27.34 -3.54
N GLU A 52 -1.41 27.10 -2.75
CA GLU A 52 -0.13 26.55 -3.19
C GLU A 52 -0.07 25.02 -3.02
N ILE A 53 -0.79 24.50 -2.02
CA ILE A 53 -0.95 23.05 -1.79
C ILE A 53 -2.43 22.70 -1.58
N VAL A 54 -2.76 21.43 -1.78
CA VAL A 54 -4.12 20.89 -1.59
C VAL A 54 -4.07 19.77 -0.56
N ARG A 55 -5.04 19.74 0.34
CA ARG A 55 -5.21 18.63 1.27
C ARG A 55 -6.02 17.52 0.59
N VAL A 56 -5.40 16.36 0.34
CA VAL A 56 -6.03 15.19 -0.31
C VAL A 56 -6.62 14.19 0.69
N ASP A 57 -6.02 14.11 1.88
CA ASP A 57 -6.57 13.29 2.98
C ASP A 57 -6.17 13.90 4.34
N LYS A 58 -6.68 13.32 5.45
CA LYS A 58 -6.36 13.77 6.81
C LYS A 58 -4.86 13.72 7.05
N GLY A 59 -4.24 14.89 7.10
CA GLY A 59 -2.80 15.07 7.32
C GLY A 59 -1.92 14.71 6.12
N VAL A 60 -2.47 14.60 4.90
CA VAL A 60 -1.73 14.40 3.65
C VAL A 60 -2.04 15.56 2.70
N TYR A 61 -1.00 16.15 2.15
CA TYR A 61 -1.06 17.31 1.26
C TYR A 61 -0.24 17.07 0.02
N ILE A 62 -0.69 17.64 -1.10
CA ILE A 62 0.03 17.63 -2.39
C ILE A 62 0.20 19.04 -2.92
N THR A 63 1.16 19.28 -3.80
CA THR A 63 1.24 20.53 -4.55
C THR A 63 -0.01 20.70 -5.41
N LYS A 64 -0.45 21.94 -5.63
CA LYS A 64 -1.70 22.25 -6.32
C LYS A 64 -1.82 21.62 -7.71
N ASP A 65 -0.72 21.58 -8.46
CA ASP A 65 -0.71 21.12 -9.84
C ASP A 65 -0.42 19.60 -9.98
N SER A 66 -0.27 18.89 -8.85
CA SER A 66 -0.09 17.44 -8.83
C SER A 66 -1.42 16.70 -8.91
N VAL A 67 -1.41 15.55 -9.59
CA VAL A 67 -2.52 14.59 -9.56
C VAL A 67 -2.33 13.66 -8.36
N ASP A 68 -3.40 13.41 -7.61
CA ASP A 68 -3.35 12.54 -6.44
C ASP A 68 -3.20 11.07 -6.83
N ASP A 69 -2.16 10.42 -6.33
CA ASP A 69 -2.01 8.98 -6.33
C ASP A 69 -2.71 8.40 -5.09
N VAL A 70 -3.95 8.00 -5.27
CA VAL A 70 -4.83 7.54 -4.17
C VAL A 70 -4.25 6.37 -3.36
N TYR A 71 -3.44 5.51 -3.99
CA TYR A 71 -2.78 4.39 -3.31
C TYR A 71 -1.62 4.88 -2.45
N TYR A 72 -0.83 5.81 -2.96
CA TYR A 72 0.27 6.42 -2.23
C TYR A 72 -0.25 7.28 -1.07
N THR A 73 -1.26 8.14 -1.33
CA THR A 73 -1.96 8.94 -0.31
C THR A 73 -2.49 8.05 0.82
N PHE A 74 -3.12 6.90 0.47
CA PHE A 74 -3.61 5.96 1.46
C PHE A 74 -2.48 5.44 2.36
N GLN A 75 -1.35 5.02 1.81
CA GLN A 75 -0.24 4.51 2.62
C GLN A 75 0.53 5.60 3.36
N LEU A 76 0.57 6.84 2.87
CA LEU A 76 1.07 7.97 3.64
C LEU A 76 0.25 8.21 4.91
N ARG A 77 -1.09 8.07 4.80
CA ARG A 77 -1.99 8.17 5.95
C ARG A 77 -1.90 6.96 6.88
N TYR A 78 -1.77 5.76 6.33
CA TYR A 78 -1.77 4.48 7.04
C TYR A 78 -0.49 3.67 6.80
N PRO A 79 0.67 4.15 7.31
CA PRO A 79 1.98 3.63 6.92
C PRO A 79 2.28 2.19 7.34
N LYS A 80 1.44 1.56 8.17
CA LYS A 80 1.56 0.15 8.57
C LYS A 80 0.58 -0.75 7.83
N THR A 81 0.04 -0.30 6.69
CA THR A 81 -0.80 -1.12 5.81
C THR A 81 0.01 -1.65 4.64
N VAL A 82 -0.36 -2.82 4.14
CA VAL A 82 0.17 -3.41 2.91
C VAL A 82 -1.02 -3.79 2.04
N PHE A 83 -1.05 -3.39 0.78
CA PHE A 83 -2.08 -3.83 -0.15
C PHE A 83 -1.95 -5.33 -0.40
N ALA A 84 -3.09 -6.03 -0.42
CA ALA A 84 -3.16 -7.48 -0.39
C ALA A 84 -4.27 -8.02 -1.31
N LEU A 85 -4.44 -9.32 -1.35
CA LEU A 85 -5.51 -10.01 -2.05
C LEU A 85 -5.79 -9.41 -3.45
N PHE A 86 -7.04 -9.06 -3.78
CA PHE A 86 -7.38 -8.54 -5.10
C PHE A 86 -6.75 -7.18 -5.40
N THR A 87 -6.56 -6.31 -4.40
CA THR A 87 -5.86 -5.03 -4.61
C THR A 87 -4.42 -5.23 -5.06
N ALA A 88 -3.66 -6.12 -4.42
CA ALA A 88 -2.30 -6.43 -4.84
C ALA A 88 -2.27 -7.20 -6.18
N LEU A 89 -3.20 -8.13 -6.39
CA LEU A 89 -3.32 -8.88 -7.63
C LEU A 89 -3.67 -8.00 -8.83
N TYR A 90 -4.40 -6.91 -8.63
CA TYR A 90 -4.63 -5.91 -9.66
C TYR A 90 -3.31 -5.29 -10.14
N PHE A 91 -2.42 -4.91 -9.23
CA PHE A 91 -1.09 -4.40 -9.58
C PHE A 91 -0.21 -5.46 -10.27
N HIS A 92 -0.41 -6.72 -9.94
CA HIS A 92 0.30 -7.83 -10.60
C HIS A 92 -0.31 -8.24 -11.95
N GLY A 93 -1.44 -7.66 -12.38
CA GLY A 93 -2.15 -8.03 -13.59
C GLY A 93 -2.78 -9.44 -13.52
N LEU A 94 -3.10 -9.92 -12.32
CA LEU A 94 -3.68 -11.25 -12.08
C LEU A 94 -5.19 -11.21 -11.77
N THR A 95 -5.81 -10.04 -11.85
CA THR A 95 -7.25 -9.84 -11.76
C THR A 95 -7.66 -8.59 -12.53
N GLU A 96 -8.88 -8.59 -13.06
CA GLU A 96 -9.51 -7.43 -13.71
C GLU A 96 -10.38 -6.63 -12.72
N VAL A 97 -10.50 -7.11 -11.48
CA VAL A 97 -11.29 -6.44 -10.43
C VAL A 97 -10.61 -5.13 -10.04
N PHE A 98 -11.21 -4.00 -10.42
CA PHE A 98 -10.72 -2.69 -10.01
C PHE A 98 -10.97 -2.48 -8.51
N PRO A 99 -9.96 -2.12 -7.71
CA PRO A 99 -10.10 -2.01 -6.26
C PRO A 99 -10.70 -0.66 -5.83
N TYR A 100 -12.02 -0.51 -5.92
CA TYR A 100 -12.74 0.63 -5.35
C TYR A 100 -12.66 0.66 -3.82
N SER A 101 -12.64 -0.52 -3.21
CA SER A 101 -12.37 -0.75 -1.79
C SER A 101 -11.08 -1.56 -1.71
N PHE A 102 -10.11 -1.07 -0.94
CA PHE A 102 -8.81 -1.72 -0.85
C PHE A 102 -8.86 -2.94 0.05
N ASP A 103 -8.27 -4.04 -0.41
CA ASP A 103 -7.92 -5.17 0.44
C ASP A 103 -6.54 -4.91 1.02
N ILE A 104 -6.45 -4.82 2.34
CA ILE A 104 -5.21 -4.52 3.05
C ILE A 104 -4.97 -5.49 4.19
N ILE A 105 -3.71 -5.79 4.44
CA ILE A 105 -3.27 -6.51 5.62
C ILE A 105 -2.48 -5.57 6.53
N THR A 106 -2.72 -5.73 7.84
CA THR A 106 -1.99 -5.03 8.90
C THR A 106 -1.49 -6.04 9.94
N ASP A 107 -0.47 -5.64 10.67
CA ASP A 107 -0.14 -6.33 11.93
C ASP A 107 -1.35 -6.27 12.88
N ARG A 108 -1.53 -7.33 13.69
CA ARG A 108 -2.65 -7.47 14.64
C ARG A 108 -2.73 -6.30 15.61
N ASP A 109 -1.58 -5.77 16.03
CA ASP A 109 -1.48 -4.70 17.01
C ASP A 109 -1.67 -3.29 16.42
N TYR A 110 -1.85 -3.19 15.10
CA TYR A 110 -2.15 -1.93 14.43
C TYR A 110 -3.66 -1.67 14.38
N HIS A 111 -4.13 -0.82 15.28
CA HIS A 111 -5.55 -0.48 15.39
C HIS A 111 -5.84 0.86 14.73
N VAL A 112 -6.55 0.83 13.59
CA VAL A 112 -7.11 2.02 12.94
C VAL A 112 -8.55 1.70 12.54
N ASN A 113 -9.49 2.14 13.38
CA ASN A 113 -10.91 1.81 13.21
C ASN A 113 -11.53 2.45 11.95
N GLU A 114 -11.07 3.64 11.55
CA GLU A 114 -11.59 4.36 10.39
C GLU A 114 -11.38 3.60 9.07
N ILE A 115 -10.32 2.81 8.94
CA ILE A 115 -10.01 2.07 7.69
C ILE A 115 -11.08 1.03 7.39
N SER A 116 -11.55 0.31 8.41
CA SER A 116 -12.53 -0.79 8.27
C SER A 116 -13.90 -0.33 7.79
N LEU A 117 -14.18 0.97 7.80
CA LEU A 117 -15.45 1.52 7.31
C LEU A 117 -15.51 1.61 5.78
N LYS A 118 -14.36 1.67 5.11
CA LYS A 118 -14.27 1.87 3.66
C LYS A 118 -13.49 0.79 2.92
N HIS A 119 -12.70 -0.01 3.64
CA HIS A 119 -11.75 -0.95 3.07
C HIS A 119 -11.81 -2.29 3.80
N ASN A 120 -11.41 -3.36 3.12
CA ASN A 120 -11.34 -4.70 3.69
C ASN A 120 -10.02 -4.87 4.45
N VAL A 121 -10.09 -5.01 5.78
CA VAL A 121 -8.91 -5.08 6.65
C VAL A 121 -8.73 -6.46 7.22
N PHE A 122 -7.62 -7.10 6.91
CA PHE A 122 -7.21 -8.38 7.46
C PHE A 122 -6.07 -8.17 8.45
N ARG A 123 -6.22 -8.69 9.67
CA ARG A 123 -5.24 -8.57 10.75
C ARG A 123 -4.55 -9.91 10.95
N VAL A 124 -3.22 -9.91 10.87
CA VAL A 124 -2.42 -11.13 11.00
C VAL A 124 -1.31 -10.94 12.05
N LYS A 125 -0.67 -12.03 12.47
CA LYS A 125 0.51 -11.97 13.33
C LYS A 125 1.67 -11.34 12.56
N LYS A 126 2.62 -10.77 13.29
CA LYS A 126 3.77 -10.04 12.73
C LYS A 126 4.59 -10.85 11.73
N ASP A 127 4.87 -12.11 12.03
CA ASP A 127 5.60 -13.04 11.17
C ASP A 127 4.91 -13.24 9.79
N ILE A 128 3.57 -13.34 9.80
CA ILE A 128 2.76 -13.46 8.58
C ILE A 128 2.60 -12.10 7.87
N TYR A 129 2.59 -10.99 8.63
CA TYR A 129 2.52 -9.64 8.07
C TYR A 129 3.78 -9.28 7.27
N GLU A 130 4.95 -9.64 7.77
CA GLU A 130 6.23 -9.33 7.13
C GLU A 130 6.53 -10.20 5.89
N LEU A 131 5.79 -11.30 5.71
CA LEU A 131 6.01 -12.29 4.66
C LEU A 131 5.59 -11.76 3.28
N GLY A 132 6.54 -11.62 2.36
CA GLY A 132 6.27 -11.31 0.95
C GLY A 132 5.93 -9.84 0.66
N ILE A 133 6.27 -8.90 1.54
CA ILE A 133 6.13 -7.46 1.26
C ILE A 133 7.16 -7.05 0.22
N ILE A 134 6.69 -6.34 -0.82
CA ILE A 134 7.54 -5.73 -1.85
C ILE A 134 7.15 -4.27 -2.07
N ASP A 135 8.13 -3.48 -2.52
CA ASP A 135 7.87 -2.14 -3.03
C ASP A 135 7.44 -2.22 -4.49
N TYR A 136 6.32 -1.58 -4.80
CA TYR A 136 5.76 -1.51 -6.15
C TYR A 136 5.67 -0.05 -6.59
N LYS A 137 6.16 0.24 -7.79
CA LYS A 137 6.09 1.59 -8.36
C LYS A 137 4.77 1.78 -9.09
N THR A 138 3.94 2.71 -8.63
CA THR A 138 2.67 3.05 -9.29
C THR A 138 2.90 3.68 -10.66
N SER A 139 1.85 3.78 -11.47
CA SER A 139 1.89 4.49 -12.76
C SER A 139 2.24 5.98 -12.62
N MET A 140 2.02 6.57 -11.45
CA MET A 140 2.38 7.95 -11.11
C MET A 140 3.82 8.09 -10.57
N GLY A 141 4.56 6.98 -10.43
CA GLY A 141 5.96 6.99 -10.06
C GLY A 141 6.26 6.86 -8.58
N HIS A 142 5.24 6.76 -7.71
CA HIS A 142 5.40 6.60 -6.28
C HIS A 142 5.59 5.13 -5.88
N TYR A 143 6.28 4.88 -4.78
CA TYR A 143 6.45 3.53 -4.25
C TYR A 143 5.42 3.26 -3.17
N ILE A 144 4.69 2.15 -3.34
CA ILE A 144 3.73 1.61 -2.39
C ILE A 144 4.14 0.19 -1.98
N ARG A 145 3.71 -0.24 -0.80
CA ARG A 145 3.94 -1.60 -0.34
C ARG A 145 2.76 -2.47 -0.70
N ILE A 146 3.04 -3.55 -1.42
CA ILE A 146 2.08 -4.58 -1.75
C ILE A 146 2.65 -5.94 -1.36
N TYR A 147 1.83 -6.97 -1.29
CA TYR A 147 2.33 -8.34 -1.23
C TYR A 147 2.69 -8.86 -2.61
N ASP A 148 3.69 -9.74 -2.66
CA ASP A 148 4.02 -10.48 -3.87
C ASP A 148 2.91 -11.46 -4.28
N LYS A 149 3.02 -12.01 -5.49
CA LYS A 149 2.01 -12.88 -6.09
C LYS A 149 1.73 -14.12 -5.23
N GLU A 150 2.77 -14.77 -4.75
CA GLU A 150 2.68 -16.02 -3.99
C GLU A 150 1.96 -15.79 -2.66
N LYS A 151 2.27 -14.69 -1.96
CA LYS A 151 1.58 -14.34 -0.73
C LYS A 151 0.11 -14.02 -0.99
N CYS A 152 -0.19 -13.29 -2.08
CA CYS A 152 -1.57 -12.99 -2.46
C CYS A 152 -2.37 -14.26 -2.74
N ILE A 153 -1.80 -15.24 -3.46
CA ILE A 153 -2.47 -16.52 -3.73
C ILE A 153 -2.73 -17.29 -2.44
N CYS A 154 -1.75 -17.34 -1.52
CA CYS A 154 -1.95 -17.95 -0.20
C CYS A 154 -3.09 -17.25 0.58
N ASP A 155 -3.15 -15.92 0.56
CA ASP A 155 -4.20 -15.17 1.25
C ASP A 155 -5.57 -15.38 0.61
N LEU A 156 -5.71 -15.43 -0.71
CA LEU A 156 -6.97 -15.76 -1.38
C LEU A 156 -7.50 -17.11 -0.93
N ILE A 157 -6.65 -18.14 -0.87
CA ILE A 157 -7.03 -19.49 -0.46
C ILE A 157 -7.40 -19.51 1.02
N LYS A 158 -6.63 -18.84 1.88
CA LYS A 158 -6.89 -18.73 3.31
C LYS A 158 -8.23 -18.06 3.62
N TYR A 159 -8.57 -17.03 2.88
CA TYR A 159 -9.77 -16.24 3.10
C TYR A 159 -10.91 -16.56 2.12
N LYS A 160 -10.81 -17.65 1.33
CA LYS A 160 -11.77 -18.04 0.28
C LYS A 160 -13.25 -18.00 0.73
N ASN A 161 -13.53 -18.35 1.98
CA ASN A 161 -14.90 -18.35 2.53
C ASN A 161 -15.47 -16.94 2.78
N LYS A 162 -14.65 -15.89 2.69
CA LYS A 162 -15.03 -14.48 2.87
C LYS A 162 -14.97 -13.69 1.56
N LEU A 163 -14.56 -14.33 0.47
CA LEU A 163 -14.32 -13.71 -0.83
C LEU A 163 -15.26 -14.31 -1.88
N ASP A 164 -15.38 -13.61 -3.00
CA ASP A 164 -16.04 -14.16 -4.19
C ASP A 164 -15.22 -15.34 -4.75
N LEU A 165 -15.77 -16.55 -4.63
CA LEU A 165 -15.07 -17.78 -5.00
C LEU A 165 -14.73 -17.83 -6.51
N GLU A 166 -15.55 -17.26 -7.38
CA GLU A 166 -15.30 -17.24 -8.81
C GLU A 166 -14.11 -16.31 -9.14
N GLN A 167 -14.02 -15.17 -8.46
CA GLN A 167 -12.86 -14.28 -8.60
C GLN A 167 -11.58 -14.91 -8.03
N VAL A 168 -11.67 -15.63 -6.93
CA VAL A 168 -10.55 -16.41 -6.37
C VAL A 168 -10.04 -17.42 -7.40
N LYS A 169 -10.94 -18.25 -7.98
CA LYS A 169 -10.57 -19.24 -9.00
C LYS A 169 -9.95 -18.59 -10.23
N LYS A 170 -10.51 -17.49 -10.75
CA LYS A 170 -9.98 -16.76 -11.91
C LYS A 170 -8.57 -16.26 -11.63
N SER A 171 -8.32 -15.67 -10.47
CA SER A 171 -7.01 -15.14 -10.07
C SER A 171 -5.96 -16.25 -9.89
N ILE A 172 -6.33 -17.39 -9.31
CA ILE A 172 -5.44 -18.56 -9.19
C ILE A 172 -5.10 -19.10 -10.58
N ARG A 173 -6.07 -19.24 -11.48
CA ARG A 173 -5.84 -19.67 -12.87
C ARG A 173 -4.92 -18.68 -13.59
N ALA A 174 -5.12 -17.37 -13.43
CA ALA A 174 -4.26 -16.34 -14.03
C ALA A 174 -2.82 -16.46 -13.51
N TYR A 175 -2.65 -16.71 -12.20
CA TYR A 175 -1.33 -16.94 -11.61
C TYR A 175 -0.66 -18.18 -12.20
N VAL A 176 -1.32 -19.34 -12.21
CA VAL A 176 -0.75 -20.59 -12.73
C VAL A 176 -0.36 -20.48 -14.20
N ASN A 177 -1.14 -19.76 -15.00
CA ASN A 177 -0.85 -19.54 -16.44
C ASN A 177 0.16 -18.39 -16.68
N SER A 178 0.64 -17.72 -15.63
CA SER A 178 1.63 -16.66 -15.78
C SER A 178 3.05 -17.24 -15.97
N ASN A 179 3.91 -16.48 -16.69
CA ASN A 179 5.27 -16.92 -16.97
C ASN A 179 6.21 -16.94 -15.74
N ASN A 180 5.77 -16.44 -14.59
CA ASN A 180 6.61 -16.21 -13.41
C ASN A 180 6.02 -16.86 -12.15
N VAL A 181 5.63 -18.13 -12.24
CA VAL A 181 5.14 -18.91 -11.10
C VAL A 181 6.31 -19.42 -10.28
N ASN A 182 6.31 -19.15 -8.97
CA ASN A 182 7.31 -19.66 -8.04
C ASN A 182 6.68 -20.64 -7.04
N ILE A 183 6.59 -21.91 -7.45
CA ILE A 183 5.96 -22.97 -6.63
C ILE A 183 6.72 -23.22 -5.32
N LEU A 184 8.05 -23.11 -5.32
CA LEU A 184 8.83 -23.28 -4.10
C LEU A 184 8.45 -22.22 -3.06
N LYS A 185 8.44 -20.97 -3.46
CA LYS A 185 8.06 -19.82 -2.60
C LYS A 185 6.60 -19.92 -2.16
N LEU A 186 5.70 -20.28 -3.07
CA LEU A 186 4.28 -20.49 -2.75
C LEU A 186 4.12 -21.57 -1.67
N THR A 187 4.82 -22.71 -1.80
CA THR A 187 4.77 -23.82 -0.85
C THR A 187 5.38 -23.45 0.51
N GLU A 188 6.45 -22.69 0.50
CA GLU A 188 7.08 -22.15 1.72
C GLU A 188 6.10 -21.25 2.48
N TYR A 189 5.49 -20.27 1.81
CA TYR A 189 4.50 -19.38 2.40
C TYR A 189 3.27 -20.13 2.91
N ALA A 190 2.75 -21.08 2.13
CA ALA A 190 1.63 -21.92 2.53
C ALA A 190 1.93 -22.73 3.79
N THR A 191 3.17 -23.21 3.93
CA THR A 191 3.64 -23.96 5.12
C THR A 191 3.69 -23.04 6.34
N LEU A 192 4.31 -21.86 6.23
CA LEU A 192 4.37 -20.87 7.31
C LEU A 192 2.98 -20.37 7.73
N MET A 193 2.04 -20.30 6.79
CA MET A 193 0.66 -19.87 7.04
C MET A 193 -0.26 -21.01 7.53
N GLY A 194 0.23 -22.26 7.57
CA GLY A 194 -0.52 -23.44 7.99
C GLY A 194 -1.65 -23.86 7.05
N ILE A 195 -1.50 -23.61 5.74
CA ILE A 195 -2.51 -23.86 4.70
C ILE A 195 -1.96 -24.65 3.51
N LYS A 196 -0.86 -25.39 3.70
CA LYS A 196 -0.14 -26.08 2.60
C LYS A 196 -1.04 -27.00 1.79
N GLU A 197 -1.84 -27.83 2.47
CA GLU A 197 -2.73 -28.80 1.81
C GLU A 197 -3.80 -28.09 0.96
N ASP A 198 -4.43 -27.03 1.51
CA ASP A 198 -5.40 -26.22 0.77
C ASP A 198 -4.77 -25.62 -0.50
N VAL A 199 -3.54 -25.07 -0.38
CA VAL A 199 -2.84 -24.45 -1.51
C VAL A 199 -2.50 -25.48 -2.58
N LEU A 200 -1.97 -26.64 -2.19
CA LEU A 200 -1.65 -27.72 -3.14
C LEU A 200 -2.91 -28.23 -3.85
N GLN A 201 -4.01 -28.38 -3.15
CA GLN A 201 -5.29 -28.80 -3.74
C GLN A 201 -5.82 -27.75 -4.73
N PHE A 202 -5.93 -26.48 -4.32
CA PHE A 202 -6.49 -25.43 -5.17
C PHE A 202 -5.64 -25.12 -6.39
N VAL A 203 -4.32 -25.04 -6.22
CA VAL A 203 -3.39 -24.74 -7.31
C VAL A 203 -3.22 -25.94 -8.24
N GLY A 204 -3.18 -27.16 -7.68
CA GLY A 204 -3.08 -28.40 -8.44
C GLY A 204 -4.21 -28.60 -9.45
N MET A 205 -5.44 -28.13 -9.14
CA MET A 205 -6.58 -28.21 -10.07
C MET A 205 -6.38 -27.46 -11.40
N TYR A 206 -5.36 -26.62 -11.51
CA TYR A 206 -5.09 -25.81 -12.72
C TYR A 206 -3.79 -26.20 -13.43
N TYR A 207 -3.07 -27.24 -12.97
CA TYR A 207 -1.88 -27.77 -13.63
C TYR A 207 -2.20 -28.95 -14.56
N GLU A 208 -3.47 -29.32 -14.69
CA GLU A 208 -3.95 -30.30 -15.67
C GLU A 208 -4.30 -29.57 -16.99
#